data_4098e69458c341c97d9218b8a89b7cfd
#
_entry.id   4098e69458c341c97d9218b8a89b7cfd
#
_cell.length_a   1.000
_cell.length_b   1.000
_cell.length_c   1.000
_cell.angle_alpha   90.00
_cell.angle_beta   90.00
_cell.angle_gamma   90.00
#
_symmetry.space_group_name_H-M   'P 1'
#
loop_
_entity.id
_entity.type
_entity.pdbx_description
1 polymer ?
#
loop_
_entity_poly.entity_id
_entity_poly.type
_entity_poly.pdbx_seq_one_letter_code
_entity_poly.pdbx_strand_id
1 'polypeptide(L)'
;MIRLLPRVWMALCCTLFGLAPWLAQGQEVRIDVVVYGATPAGIAAAVSAAKDGQTVLLVEPTDRIGGMLTSGLSWTDARTLESITGLYQQFCMRLERYYISKYGIGSPQHEGSFRGLHGEPSMNLVMFSQMLNEVPPVRLLRKYKLGEVDIGGKGELKFIRTAQFVSASGAAMVVRGRVFIDATYEGDLMAKARVDYTVGREGPEAYGESLAKDVPKGGDKQVQGYNFRLSMTNKEENRVMPKAPNGYKREDFVGVLPLLESGKIKQVFSGEHDGIYRTHLPLMPNQKADVNDTPHAPVRLSMPDINDAYPDGDEATRQRIYDQHVYYNLGLLYFLQNDKQVPEDIREAAREWGFCKDEFVDNGYFPPQLYIREARRMIGQYVYTENDASQATNDVRSKLFTDAIAMGDYSLNCHGTGREGTRYEGKHVGEFYKNIPPFQVPYGVIVPKNMGNLLVPVAVSASHVGFSCLRMEPTWMSLGQAAGHAAALSIFEGKPVQAITVPLLQDKLHQDKLATIYLSDVGPGSSLFKAAQWFGTRGAFHGLVDPSILNVVKQERIFGQYSMAAPGHEVNPRAKIDEATLAKWVAIAQAEGIDVKKAGRLKGLMRGEVLERLYWVKYPEPKKKK
;
A
#
# COMPACT_ATOMS: atom_id res chain seq x y z
N MET A 1 67.62 -38.84 -11.61
CA MET A 1 67.73 -37.62 -10.78
C MET A 1 66.50 -36.77 -11.02
N ILE A 2 65.53 -36.89 -10.13
CA ILE A 2 64.27 -36.20 -10.19
C ILE A 2 64.31 -35.09 -9.16
N ARG A 3 64.21 -33.85 -9.58
CA ARG A 3 64.11 -32.69 -8.67
C ARG A 3 62.65 -32.33 -8.44
N LEU A 4 62.16 -32.45 -7.22
CA LEU A 4 60.88 -31.99 -6.72
C LEU A 4 60.89 -30.44 -6.59
N LEU A 5 59.87 -29.80 -7.13
CA LEU A 5 59.52 -28.41 -6.92
C LEU A 5 58.44 -28.33 -5.82
N PRO A 6 58.47 -27.38 -4.87
CA PRO A 6 57.48 -27.27 -3.81
C PRO A 6 56.23 -26.57 -4.27
N ARG A 7 55.08 -27.13 -3.90
CA ARG A 7 53.73 -26.50 -4.03
C ARG A 7 53.62 -25.32 -3.05
N VAL A 8 53.45 -24.12 -3.59
CA VAL A 8 53.06 -22.94 -2.83
C VAL A 8 51.54 -23.04 -2.56
N TRP A 9 51.19 -23.20 -1.29
CA TRP A 9 49.83 -23.06 -0.79
C TRP A 9 49.52 -21.56 -0.68
N MET A 10 48.64 -21.06 -1.56
CA MET A 10 48.06 -19.72 -1.45
C MET A 10 46.90 -19.83 -0.46
N ALA A 11 47.17 -19.42 0.80
CA ALA A 11 46.16 -19.30 1.83
C ALA A 11 45.23 -18.14 1.47
N LEU A 12 44.00 -18.47 1.06
CA LEU A 12 42.89 -17.53 0.88
C LEU A 12 42.44 -17.10 2.29
N CYS A 13 42.89 -15.96 2.77
CA CYS A 13 42.33 -15.31 3.95
C CYS A 13 40.91 -14.85 3.62
N CYS A 14 39.92 -15.72 3.86
CA CYS A 14 38.53 -15.29 4.06
C CYS A 14 38.49 -14.48 5.36
N THR A 15 38.51 -13.16 5.24
CA THR A 15 38.13 -12.29 6.37
C THR A 15 36.61 -12.46 6.58
N LEU A 16 36.29 -13.41 7.42
CA LEU A 16 35.03 -13.48 8.17
C LEU A 16 34.94 -12.17 8.98
N PHE A 17 34.28 -11.16 8.47
CA PHE A 17 33.73 -10.11 9.30
C PHE A 17 32.73 -10.77 10.23
N GLY A 18 33.21 -11.15 11.39
CA GLY A 18 32.40 -11.67 12.46
C GLY A 18 31.28 -10.69 12.77
N LEU A 19 30.06 -11.17 12.67
CA LEU A 19 28.90 -10.62 13.34
C LEU A 19 29.21 -10.67 14.83
N ALA A 20 29.87 -9.62 15.35
CA ALA A 20 30.00 -9.43 16.77
C ALA A 20 28.59 -9.37 17.38
N PRO A 21 28.29 -10.10 18.45
CA PRO A 21 27.02 -10.01 19.15
C PRO A 21 26.91 -8.62 19.80
N TRP A 22 26.17 -7.72 19.14
CA TRP A 22 25.86 -6.38 19.65
C TRP A 22 24.75 -6.40 20.71
N LEU A 23 24.63 -7.43 21.47
CA LEU A 23 23.67 -7.57 22.58
C LEU A 23 24.36 -7.60 23.93
N ALA A 24 25.07 -6.52 24.28
CA ALA A 24 25.27 -6.21 25.66
C ALA A 24 23.98 -5.56 26.18
N GLN A 25 23.28 -6.20 27.12
CA GLN A 25 22.14 -5.61 27.83
C GLN A 25 22.53 -4.22 28.35
N GLY A 26 21.84 -3.18 27.87
CA GLY A 26 21.93 -1.82 28.39
C GLY A 26 22.49 -0.73 27.48
N GLN A 27 22.98 -1.03 26.27
CA GLN A 27 23.52 0.01 25.41
C GLN A 27 22.42 0.61 24.50
N GLU A 28 22.15 1.92 24.66
CA GLU A 28 21.24 2.69 23.79
C GLU A 28 21.82 2.78 22.38
N VAL A 29 21.05 2.30 21.39
CA VAL A 29 21.41 2.41 19.96
C VAL A 29 20.89 3.74 19.41
N ARG A 30 21.76 4.51 18.74
CA ARG A 30 21.37 5.78 18.09
C ARG A 30 21.25 5.62 16.60
N ILE A 31 20.13 6.06 16.05
CA ILE A 31 19.75 5.92 14.65
C ILE A 31 19.07 7.22 14.20
N ASP A 32 19.27 7.65 12.96
CA ASP A 32 18.60 8.85 12.45
C ASP A 32 17.11 8.60 12.25
N VAL A 33 16.74 7.52 11.54
CA VAL A 33 15.35 7.17 11.26
C VAL A 33 15.03 5.75 11.70
N VAL A 34 14.02 5.61 12.56
CA VAL A 34 13.50 4.32 13.03
C VAL A 34 12.15 4.07 12.39
N VAL A 35 12.04 2.99 11.61
CA VAL A 35 10.81 2.57 10.95
C VAL A 35 10.29 1.31 11.63
N TYR A 36 9.05 1.32 12.12
CA TYR A 36 8.38 0.16 12.69
C TYR A 36 7.30 -0.36 11.75
N GLY A 37 7.41 -1.66 11.38
CA GLY A 37 6.62 -2.33 10.34
C GLY A 37 7.34 -2.33 8.99
N ALA A 38 7.81 -3.52 8.54
CA ALA A 38 8.39 -3.70 7.21
C ALA A 38 7.32 -4.03 6.15
N THR A 39 6.20 -3.31 6.19
CA THR A 39 5.19 -3.27 5.14
C THR A 39 5.79 -2.65 3.87
N PRO A 40 5.13 -2.68 2.69
CA PRO A 40 5.61 -1.97 1.50
C PRO A 40 5.90 -0.49 1.79
N ALA A 41 5.05 0.17 2.59
CA ALA A 41 5.25 1.55 3.03
C ALA A 41 6.52 1.71 3.90
N GLY A 42 6.73 0.81 4.88
CA GLY A 42 7.90 0.84 5.74
C GLY A 42 9.19 0.59 4.98
N ILE A 43 9.19 -0.33 4.02
CA ILE A 43 10.32 -0.58 3.13
C ILE A 43 10.62 0.67 2.29
N ALA A 44 9.58 1.30 1.70
CA ALA A 44 9.74 2.52 0.91
C ALA A 44 10.28 3.68 1.76
N ALA A 45 9.80 3.82 3.00
CA ALA A 45 10.29 4.84 3.93
C ALA A 45 11.78 4.61 4.28
N ALA A 46 12.15 3.37 4.58
CA ALA A 46 13.52 3.02 4.89
C ALA A 46 14.47 3.27 3.72
N VAL A 47 14.08 2.83 2.50
CA VAL A 47 14.85 3.04 1.27
C VAL A 47 15.03 4.53 0.98
N SER A 48 13.97 5.34 1.12
CA SER A 48 14.00 6.77 0.82
C SER A 48 14.86 7.55 1.81
N ALA A 49 14.70 7.30 3.11
CA ALA A 49 15.53 7.92 4.13
C ALA A 49 17.02 7.56 3.97
N ALA A 50 17.32 6.29 3.64
CA ALA A 50 18.69 5.84 3.41
C ALA A 50 19.32 6.46 2.15
N LYS A 51 18.56 6.61 1.05
CA LYS A 51 19.00 7.34 -0.15
C LYS A 51 19.34 8.81 0.15
N ASP A 52 18.70 9.40 1.16
CA ASP A 52 18.97 10.75 1.64
C ASP A 52 20.10 10.82 2.67
N GLY A 53 20.87 9.73 2.83
CA GLY A 53 22.06 9.66 3.67
C GLY A 53 21.79 9.42 5.15
N GLN A 54 20.56 9.05 5.54
CA GLN A 54 20.26 8.76 6.94
C GLN A 54 20.60 7.31 7.30
N THR A 55 21.04 7.08 8.53
CA THR A 55 21.10 5.73 9.11
C THR A 55 19.69 5.28 9.47
N VAL A 56 19.30 4.08 9.03
CA VAL A 56 17.92 3.59 9.18
C VAL A 56 17.90 2.25 9.91
N LEU A 57 17.03 2.13 10.91
CA LEU A 57 16.63 0.86 11.51
C LEU A 57 15.19 0.55 11.10
N LEU A 58 15.01 -0.51 10.31
CA LEU A 58 13.71 -1.06 9.97
C LEU A 58 13.41 -2.26 10.87
N VAL A 59 12.36 -2.15 11.68
CA VAL A 59 11.94 -3.18 12.64
C VAL A 59 10.66 -3.84 12.19
N GLU A 60 10.66 -5.17 12.11
CA GLU A 60 9.51 -5.98 11.74
C GLU A 60 9.13 -6.91 12.91
N PRO A 61 7.87 -6.87 13.39
CA PRO A 61 7.41 -7.73 14.46
C PRO A 61 7.37 -9.22 14.09
N THR A 62 7.23 -9.53 12.81
CA THR A 62 7.20 -10.90 12.28
C THR A 62 8.53 -11.30 11.64
N ASP A 63 8.58 -12.48 11.05
CA ASP A 63 9.74 -12.94 10.27
C ASP A 63 9.68 -12.49 8.80
N ARG A 64 8.51 -12.05 8.33
CA ARG A 64 8.23 -11.78 6.93
C ARG A 64 8.07 -10.30 6.65
N ILE A 65 8.88 -9.77 5.73
CA ILE A 65 8.80 -8.39 5.26
C ILE A 65 7.88 -8.28 4.03
N GLY A 66 7.43 -7.07 3.71
CA GLY A 66 6.61 -6.79 2.53
C GLY A 66 5.11 -6.91 2.77
N GLY A 67 4.68 -7.07 4.03
CA GLY A 67 3.29 -7.04 4.44
C GLY A 67 2.38 -7.93 3.60
N MET A 68 1.23 -7.39 3.18
CA MET A 68 0.24 -8.14 2.42
C MET A 68 0.73 -8.58 1.04
N LEU A 69 1.60 -7.79 0.35
CA LEU A 69 2.12 -8.17 -0.97
C LEU A 69 2.95 -9.46 -0.94
N THR A 70 3.53 -9.80 0.19
CA THR A 70 4.25 -11.06 0.39
C THR A 70 3.45 -12.11 1.14
N SER A 71 2.20 -11.80 1.52
CA SER A 71 1.34 -12.65 2.35
C SER A 71 -0.01 -12.95 1.68
N GLY A 72 -0.05 -12.96 0.34
CA GLY A 72 -1.18 -13.43 -0.46
C GLY A 72 -1.86 -12.39 -1.33
N LEU A 73 -1.77 -11.07 -1.03
CA LEU A 73 -2.26 -10.02 -1.90
C LEU A 73 -1.31 -9.87 -3.09
N SER A 74 -1.57 -10.61 -4.13
CA SER A 74 -0.66 -10.74 -5.28
C SER A 74 -1.06 -9.90 -6.49
N TRP A 75 -2.31 -9.45 -6.53
CA TRP A 75 -2.81 -8.48 -7.50
C TRP A 75 -2.72 -7.06 -6.96
N THR A 76 -2.06 -6.17 -7.70
CA THR A 76 -1.97 -4.76 -7.32
C THR A 76 -3.34 -4.08 -7.40
N ASP A 77 -3.79 -3.51 -6.28
CA ASP A 77 -5.02 -2.74 -6.21
C ASP A 77 -4.80 -1.32 -6.74
N ALA A 78 -4.95 -1.16 -8.05
CA ALA A 78 -4.96 0.11 -8.78
C ALA A 78 -5.98 0.02 -9.91
N ARG A 79 -6.48 1.15 -10.41
CA ARG A 79 -7.42 1.18 -11.53
C ARG A 79 -6.71 1.45 -12.87
N THR A 80 -5.71 2.33 -12.87
CA THR A 80 -4.96 2.68 -14.08
C THR A 80 -3.46 2.47 -13.90
N LEU A 81 -2.75 2.19 -15.00
CA LEU A 81 -1.30 1.95 -14.99
C LEU A 81 -0.51 3.22 -14.70
N GLU A 82 -1.03 4.36 -15.12
CA GLU A 82 -0.44 5.69 -14.94
C GLU A 82 -0.37 6.11 -13.47
N SER A 83 -1.17 5.47 -12.61
CA SER A 83 -1.13 5.69 -11.16
C SER A 83 0.07 5.02 -10.47
N ILE A 84 0.76 4.10 -11.14
CA ILE A 84 1.89 3.35 -10.60
C ILE A 84 3.18 4.13 -10.85
N THR A 85 3.72 4.73 -9.78
CA THR A 85 4.90 5.61 -9.85
C THR A 85 5.85 5.37 -8.68
N GLY A 86 6.99 6.05 -8.65
CA GLY A 86 7.94 6.00 -7.53
C GLY A 86 8.53 4.61 -7.26
N LEU A 87 8.69 4.28 -6.00
CA LEU A 87 9.27 3.00 -5.58
C LEU A 87 8.36 1.80 -5.87
N TYR A 88 7.02 2.00 -5.89
CA TYR A 88 6.13 0.91 -6.29
C TYR A 88 6.32 0.53 -7.76
N GLN A 89 6.49 1.51 -8.65
CA GLN A 89 6.82 1.24 -10.06
C GLN A 89 8.17 0.50 -10.18
N GLN A 90 9.18 0.91 -9.40
CA GLN A 90 10.48 0.21 -9.39
C GLN A 90 10.34 -1.24 -8.91
N PHE A 91 9.50 -1.51 -7.93
CA PHE A 91 9.17 -2.87 -7.49
C PHE A 91 8.55 -3.68 -8.63
N CYS A 92 7.52 -3.15 -9.30
CA CYS A 92 6.87 -3.82 -10.44
C CYS A 92 7.86 -4.09 -11.58
N MET A 93 8.70 -3.12 -11.94
CA MET A 93 9.72 -3.29 -12.99
C MET A 93 10.76 -4.38 -12.66
N ARG A 94 11.11 -4.56 -11.37
CA ARG A 94 12.01 -5.64 -10.94
C ARG A 94 11.35 -7.01 -11.11
N LEU A 95 10.09 -7.08 -10.72
CA LEU A 95 9.29 -8.30 -10.82
C LEU A 95 9.10 -8.70 -12.29
N GLU A 96 8.72 -7.78 -13.16
CA GLU A 96 8.61 -8.01 -14.61
C GLU A 96 9.93 -8.51 -15.21
N ARG A 97 11.05 -7.84 -14.89
CA ARG A 97 12.39 -8.25 -15.34
C ARG A 97 12.77 -9.64 -14.86
N TYR A 98 12.38 -10.03 -13.66
CA TYR A 98 12.60 -11.39 -13.17
C TYR A 98 11.89 -12.41 -14.06
N TYR A 99 10.60 -12.21 -14.38
CA TYR A 99 9.88 -13.15 -15.23
C TYR A 99 10.41 -13.18 -16.66
N ILE A 100 10.77 -12.04 -17.24
CA ILE A 100 11.44 -11.98 -18.55
C ILE A 100 12.77 -12.74 -18.52
N SER A 101 13.60 -12.51 -17.51
CA SER A 101 14.92 -13.16 -17.40
C SER A 101 14.84 -14.65 -17.22
N LYS A 102 13.86 -15.13 -16.44
CA LYS A 102 13.73 -16.54 -16.10
C LYS A 102 12.99 -17.36 -17.15
N TYR A 103 11.97 -16.78 -17.78
CA TYR A 103 11.05 -17.53 -18.64
C TYR A 103 11.02 -17.01 -20.10
N GLY A 104 11.61 -15.88 -20.38
CA GLY A 104 11.61 -15.22 -21.67
C GLY A 104 10.47 -14.22 -21.86
N ILE A 105 10.72 -13.25 -22.75
CA ILE A 105 9.69 -12.26 -23.14
C ILE A 105 8.55 -12.95 -23.88
N GLY A 106 7.29 -12.59 -23.59
CA GLY A 106 6.11 -13.22 -24.18
C GLY A 106 5.77 -14.61 -23.62
N SER A 107 6.51 -15.12 -22.62
CA SER A 107 6.14 -16.35 -21.93
C SER A 107 4.85 -16.18 -21.13
N PRO A 108 4.07 -17.27 -20.87
CA PRO A 108 2.87 -17.18 -20.03
C PRO A 108 3.13 -16.57 -18.65
N GLN A 109 4.33 -16.78 -18.08
CA GLN A 109 4.73 -16.21 -16.80
C GLN A 109 4.98 -14.71 -16.91
N HIS A 110 5.61 -14.24 -17.98
CA HIS A 110 5.81 -12.82 -18.22
C HIS A 110 4.46 -12.11 -18.46
N GLU A 111 3.61 -12.66 -19.32
CA GLU A 111 2.28 -12.10 -19.60
C GLU A 111 1.39 -12.12 -18.36
N GLY A 112 1.38 -13.22 -17.59
CA GLY A 112 0.64 -13.33 -16.33
C GLY A 112 1.13 -12.37 -15.24
N SER A 113 2.40 -11.93 -15.28
CA SER A 113 2.91 -10.91 -14.36
C SER A 113 2.36 -9.51 -14.65
N PHE A 114 1.83 -9.30 -15.82
CA PHE A 114 1.26 -8.04 -16.32
C PHE A 114 2.06 -6.82 -15.87
N ARG A 115 3.22 -6.61 -16.48
CA ARG A 115 4.15 -5.51 -16.13
C ARG A 115 4.60 -5.51 -14.67
N GLY A 116 4.62 -6.69 -14.04
CA GLY A 116 4.99 -6.84 -12.64
C GLY A 116 3.92 -6.37 -11.63
N LEU A 117 2.69 -6.13 -12.07
CA LEU A 117 1.57 -5.81 -11.18
C LEU A 117 0.97 -7.05 -10.50
N HIS A 118 1.28 -8.23 -11.03
CA HIS A 118 0.90 -9.51 -10.46
C HIS A 118 2.14 -10.30 -10.11
N GLY A 119 2.36 -10.53 -8.83
CA GLY A 119 3.54 -11.21 -8.33
C GLY A 119 3.23 -12.37 -7.41
N GLU A 120 3.93 -13.48 -7.60
CA GLU A 120 3.92 -14.58 -6.63
C GLU A 120 4.44 -14.07 -5.28
N PRO A 121 3.80 -14.39 -4.14
CA PRO A 121 4.20 -13.88 -2.82
C PRO A 121 5.68 -14.10 -2.48
N SER A 122 6.23 -15.26 -2.85
CA SER A 122 7.64 -15.60 -2.68
C SER A 122 8.56 -14.69 -3.51
N MET A 123 8.16 -14.35 -4.74
CA MET A 123 8.93 -13.45 -5.60
C MET A 123 8.83 -12.00 -5.15
N ASN A 124 7.67 -11.57 -4.68
CA ASN A 124 7.50 -10.25 -4.06
C ASN A 124 8.47 -10.08 -2.87
N LEU A 125 8.61 -11.12 -2.04
CA LEU A 125 9.56 -11.13 -0.93
C LEU A 125 11.02 -10.97 -1.39
N VAL A 126 11.39 -11.66 -2.48
CA VAL A 126 12.72 -11.50 -3.10
C VAL A 126 12.94 -10.07 -3.58
N MET A 127 11.96 -9.46 -4.26
CA MET A 127 12.08 -8.08 -4.77
C MET A 127 12.26 -7.06 -3.63
N PHE A 128 11.46 -7.16 -2.56
CA PHE A 128 11.62 -6.29 -1.40
C PHE A 128 12.97 -6.48 -0.70
N SER A 129 13.44 -7.72 -0.59
CA SER A 129 14.76 -8.01 -0.01
C SER A 129 15.89 -7.38 -0.84
N GLN A 130 15.80 -7.45 -2.18
CA GLN A 130 16.75 -6.78 -3.08
C GLN A 130 16.74 -5.26 -2.90
N MET A 131 15.53 -4.64 -2.83
CA MET A 131 15.40 -3.19 -2.65
C MET A 131 16.07 -2.72 -1.35
N LEU A 132 15.98 -3.48 -0.27
CA LEU A 132 16.66 -3.16 0.99
C LEU A 132 18.18 -3.38 0.93
N ASN A 133 18.63 -4.44 0.29
CA ASN A 133 20.05 -4.78 0.19
C ASN A 133 20.85 -3.78 -0.69
N GLU A 134 20.18 -3.07 -1.58
CA GLU A 134 20.80 -2.04 -2.44
C GLU A 134 21.08 -0.72 -1.68
N VAL A 135 20.59 -0.58 -0.46
CA VAL A 135 20.79 0.62 0.37
C VAL A 135 21.45 0.23 1.71
N PRO A 136 22.79 0.12 1.77
CA PRO A 136 23.52 -0.38 2.93
C PRO A 136 23.23 0.30 4.27
N PRO A 137 22.86 1.59 4.34
CA PRO A 137 22.49 2.24 5.60
C PRO A 137 21.26 1.67 6.31
N VAL A 138 20.44 0.82 5.61
CA VAL A 138 19.28 0.18 6.23
C VAL A 138 19.67 -1.08 6.97
N ARG A 139 19.38 -1.10 8.28
CA ARG A 139 19.50 -2.29 9.13
C ARG A 139 18.12 -2.87 9.36
N LEU A 140 17.90 -4.13 8.96
CA LEU A 140 16.65 -4.85 9.16
C LEU A 140 16.71 -5.70 10.42
N LEU A 141 15.74 -5.50 11.33
CA LEU A 141 15.55 -6.28 12.54
C LEU A 141 14.19 -6.98 12.45
N ARG A 142 14.17 -8.31 12.44
CA ARG A 142 12.93 -9.14 12.34
C ARG A 142 12.63 -9.82 13.67
N LYS A 143 11.35 -10.17 13.91
CA LYS A 143 10.86 -10.82 15.14
C LYS A 143 11.08 -9.96 16.40
N TYR A 144 10.96 -8.63 16.24
CA TYR A 144 11.05 -7.71 17.36
C TYR A 144 9.76 -6.90 17.46
N LYS A 145 9.05 -7.09 18.55
CA LYS A 145 7.82 -6.36 18.86
C LYS A 145 8.12 -5.07 19.62
N LEU A 146 7.25 -4.09 19.45
CA LEU A 146 7.35 -2.81 20.16
C LEU A 146 7.04 -3.01 21.66
N GLY A 147 8.00 -2.69 22.49
CA GLY A 147 7.87 -2.58 23.93
C GLY A 147 7.45 -1.19 24.38
N GLU A 148 8.16 -0.61 25.34
CA GLU A 148 7.89 0.73 25.87
C GLU A 148 8.37 1.84 24.93
N VAL A 149 7.65 2.98 24.98
CA VAL A 149 8.00 4.21 24.25
C VAL A 149 8.15 5.35 25.25
N ASP A 150 9.36 5.91 25.35
CA ASP A 150 9.63 7.09 26.20
C ASP A 150 9.34 8.36 25.39
N ILE A 151 8.50 9.20 25.95
CA ILE A 151 8.04 10.46 25.34
C ILE A 151 8.52 11.62 26.20
N GLY A 152 8.96 12.67 25.55
CA GLY A 152 9.34 13.90 26.24
C GLY A 152 8.99 15.16 25.44
N GLY A 153 9.40 16.29 25.97
CA GLY A 153 9.12 17.61 25.38
C GLY A 153 8.35 18.52 26.34
N LYS A 154 8.51 19.82 26.15
CA LYS A 154 7.78 20.86 26.89
C LYS A 154 6.65 21.41 26.00
N GLY A 155 5.54 21.82 26.62
CA GLY A 155 4.37 22.35 25.89
C GLY A 155 3.56 21.25 25.17
N GLU A 156 2.83 21.65 24.13
CA GLU A 156 1.92 20.77 23.40
C GLU A 156 2.65 19.78 22.49
N LEU A 157 3.75 20.19 21.86
CA LEU A 157 4.53 19.34 20.97
C LEU A 157 5.44 18.41 21.78
N LYS A 158 5.20 17.11 21.65
CA LYS A 158 5.98 16.04 22.26
C LYS A 158 6.92 15.41 21.24
N PHE A 159 7.87 14.61 21.74
CA PHE A 159 8.83 13.87 20.92
C PHE A 159 9.05 12.48 21.52
N ILE A 160 9.12 11.47 20.68
CA ILE A 160 9.61 10.14 21.07
C ILE A 160 11.12 10.28 21.31
N ARG A 161 11.57 9.96 22.52
CA ARG A 161 12.99 9.95 22.89
C ARG A 161 13.60 8.60 22.53
N THR A 162 12.95 7.52 22.96
CA THR A 162 13.37 6.16 22.70
C THR A 162 12.17 5.24 22.49
N ALA A 163 12.39 4.18 21.73
CA ALA A 163 11.48 3.04 21.62
C ALA A 163 12.25 1.76 21.99
N GLN A 164 11.62 0.89 22.76
CA GLN A 164 12.12 -0.42 23.08
C GLN A 164 11.55 -1.46 22.10
N PHE A 165 12.41 -2.34 21.61
CA PHE A 165 12.00 -3.47 20.79
C PHE A 165 12.42 -4.77 21.48
N VAL A 166 11.50 -5.74 21.56
CA VAL A 166 11.67 -6.97 22.31
C VAL A 166 11.54 -8.17 21.38
N SER A 167 12.54 -9.04 21.37
CA SER A 167 12.51 -10.29 20.62
C SER A 167 11.64 -11.36 21.31
N ALA A 168 11.31 -12.41 20.59
CA ALA A 168 10.58 -13.57 21.14
C ALA A 168 11.34 -14.27 22.30
N SER A 169 12.68 -14.13 22.35
CA SER A 169 13.51 -14.64 23.47
C SER A 169 13.55 -13.70 24.68
N GLY A 170 12.87 -12.56 24.64
CA GLY A 170 12.89 -11.54 25.69
C GLY A 170 14.09 -10.58 25.63
N ALA A 171 14.98 -10.71 24.64
CA ALA A 171 16.06 -9.75 24.46
C ALA A 171 15.49 -8.38 24.04
N ALA A 172 15.79 -7.36 24.83
CA ALA A 172 15.30 -6.00 24.62
C ALA A 172 16.41 -5.08 24.08
N MET A 173 16.07 -4.25 23.10
CA MET A 173 16.93 -3.21 22.55
C MET A 173 16.23 -1.86 22.69
N VAL A 174 16.89 -0.89 23.30
CA VAL A 174 16.41 0.50 23.40
C VAL A 174 17.05 1.32 22.29
N VAL A 175 16.22 1.94 21.46
CA VAL A 175 16.65 2.72 20.30
C VAL A 175 16.25 4.17 20.48
N ARG A 176 17.24 5.06 20.38
CA ARG A 176 17.03 6.51 20.26
C ARG A 176 17.02 6.89 18.79
N GLY A 177 15.86 7.35 18.30
CA GLY A 177 15.70 7.89 16.95
C GLY A 177 15.64 9.41 16.93
N ARG A 178 16.10 10.02 15.84
CA ARG A 178 15.79 11.44 15.57
C ARG A 178 14.38 11.59 15.04
N VAL A 179 13.98 10.73 14.10
CA VAL A 179 12.62 10.61 13.57
C VAL A 179 12.17 9.16 13.61
N PHE A 180 10.89 8.95 13.90
CA PHE A 180 10.21 7.66 13.90
C PHE A 180 9.15 7.62 12.81
N ILE A 181 8.94 6.43 12.21
CA ILE A 181 7.89 6.19 11.21
C ILE A 181 7.13 4.94 11.65
N ASP A 182 5.82 5.09 11.89
CA ASP A 182 4.93 3.95 12.12
C ASP A 182 4.34 3.50 10.79
N ALA A 183 4.84 2.41 10.26
CA ALA A 183 4.38 1.80 9.02
C ALA A 183 3.63 0.47 9.25
N THR A 184 3.13 0.23 10.46
CA THR A 184 2.27 -0.91 10.76
C THR A 184 0.84 -0.67 10.28
N TYR A 185 0.11 -1.73 9.97
CA TYR A 185 -1.32 -1.65 9.60
C TYR A 185 -2.19 -1.21 10.79
N GLU A 186 -1.74 -1.50 12.00
CA GLU A 186 -2.44 -1.25 13.26
C GLU A 186 -2.18 0.14 13.87
N GLY A 187 -1.08 0.81 13.49
CA GLY A 187 -0.66 2.06 14.12
C GLY A 187 -0.18 1.88 15.57
N ASP A 188 0.58 0.82 15.84
CA ASP A 188 0.95 0.45 17.21
C ASP A 188 1.98 1.40 17.84
N LEU A 189 2.95 1.91 17.06
CA LEU A 189 3.91 2.90 17.55
C LEU A 189 3.21 4.24 17.83
N MET A 190 2.32 4.65 16.93
CA MET A 190 1.48 5.83 17.08
C MET A 190 0.67 5.79 18.37
N ALA A 191 -0.02 4.68 18.62
CA ALA A 191 -0.84 4.50 19.82
C ALA A 191 0.01 4.49 21.10
N LYS A 192 1.16 3.79 21.12
CA LYS A 192 2.09 3.79 22.26
C LYS A 192 2.76 5.15 22.47
N ALA A 193 2.94 5.92 21.40
CA ALA A 193 3.40 7.31 21.47
C ALA A 193 2.31 8.29 21.93
N ARG A 194 1.11 7.81 22.27
CA ARG A 194 -0.03 8.62 22.75
C ARG A 194 -0.46 9.70 21.76
N VAL A 195 -0.37 9.40 20.47
CA VAL A 195 -0.96 10.21 19.41
C VAL A 195 -2.44 9.90 19.33
N ASP A 196 -3.26 10.93 19.16
CA ASP A 196 -4.71 10.76 19.04
C ASP A 196 -5.07 9.98 17.76
N TYR A 197 -6.00 9.03 17.90
CA TYR A 197 -6.53 8.23 16.81
C TYR A 197 -8.00 7.90 17.01
N THR A 198 -8.64 7.41 15.98
CA THR A 198 -10.01 6.90 16.00
C THR A 198 -10.05 5.43 15.56
N VAL A 199 -11.09 4.71 15.95
CA VAL A 199 -11.40 3.35 15.53
C VAL A 199 -12.90 3.27 15.25
N GLY A 200 -13.28 2.58 14.17
CA GLY A 200 -14.67 2.44 13.79
C GLY A 200 -15.14 3.51 12.83
N ARG A 201 -16.45 3.66 12.65
CA ARG A 201 -17.06 4.55 11.67
C ARG A 201 -17.53 5.85 12.33
N GLU A 202 -17.28 6.97 11.68
CA GLU A 202 -17.85 8.26 12.09
C GLU A 202 -19.28 8.40 11.58
N GLY A 203 -20.15 9.01 12.37
CA GLY A 203 -21.50 9.38 11.96
C GLY A 203 -21.50 10.48 10.89
N PRO A 204 -22.63 10.65 10.14
CA PRO A 204 -22.70 11.59 9.02
C PRO A 204 -22.45 13.05 9.44
N GLU A 205 -22.70 13.39 10.70
CA GLU A 205 -22.47 14.74 11.23
C GLU A 205 -21.00 15.12 11.38
N ALA A 206 -20.08 14.15 11.39
CA ALA A 206 -18.67 14.41 11.62
C ALA A 206 -18.02 15.11 10.42
N TYR A 207 -18.29 14.63 9.21
CA TYR A 207 -17.65 15.12 7.97
C TYR A 207 -18.62 15.37 6.82
N GLY A 208 -19.92 15.14 6.98
CA GLY A 208 -20.94 15.31 5.93
C GLY A 208 -20.76 14.34 4.76
N GLU A 209 -20.25 13.14 5.00
CA GLU A 209 -19.97 12.13 3.98
C GLU A 209 -21.24 11.39 3.56
N SER A 210 -21.44 11.27 2.24
CA SER A 210 -22.66 10.64 1.69
C SER A 210 -22.72 9.13 1.96
N LEU A 211 -21.57 8.48 2.06
CA LEU A 211 -21.45 7.06 2.34
C LEU A 211 -21.51 6.70 3.83
N ALA A 212 -21.50 7.70 4.72
CA ALA A 212 -21.68 7.53 6.15
C ALA A 212 -23.15 7.65 6.61
N LYS A 213 -24.12 7.85 5.70
CA LYS A 213 -25.54 8.16 6.03
C LYS A 213 -26.23 7.11 6.90
N ASP A 214 -25.82 5.85 6.79
CA ASP A 214 -26.42 4.73 7.53
C ASP A 214 -25.63 4.40 8.83
N VAL A 215 -24.59 5.18 9.15
CA VAL A 215 -23.84 5.05 10.41
C VAL A 215 -24.61 5.77 11.51
N PRO A 216 -24.71 5.23 12.73
CA PRO A 216 -25.36 5.90 13.85
C PRO A 216 -24.75 7.28 14.15
N LYS A 217 -25.57 8.21 14.64
CA LYS A 217 -25.07 9.49 15.15
C LYS A 217 -24.06 9.24 16.28
N GLY A 218 -22.92 9.89 16.21
CA GLY A 218 -21.79 9.69 17.14
C GLY A 218 -20.86 8.56 16.72
N GLY A 219 -21.18 7.84 15.63
CA GLY A 219 -20.35 6.76 15.12
C GLY A 219 -20.52 5.43 15.86
N ASP A 220 -19.69 4.45 15.51
CA ASP A 220 -19.60 3.14 16.15
C ASP A 220 -18.17 2.59 16.16
N LYS A 221 -17.98 1.34 16.59
CA LYS A 221 -16.68 0.67 16.67
C LYS A 221 -16.40 -0.28 15.50
N GLN A 222 -17.30 -0.38 14.53
CA GLN A 222 -17.19 -1.33 13.44
C GLN A 222 -16.03 -0.95 12.50
N VAL A 223 -15.20 -1.93 12.16
CA VAL A 223 -14.12 -1.79 11.18
C VAL A 223 -14.37 -2.68 9.97
N GLN A 224 -13.72 -2.39 8.84
CA GLN A 224 -13.87 -3.19 7.62
C GLN A 224 -13.54 -4.66 7.87
N GLY A 225 -14.32 -5.55 7.27
CA GLY A 225 -14.15 -7.00 7.40
C GLY A 225 -12.76 -7.47 6.95
N TYR A 226 -12.12 -8.33 7.76
CA TYR A 226 -10.84 -8.96 7.47
C TYR A 226 -11.04 -10.33 6.86
N ASN A 227 -10.14 -10.73 5.96
CA ASN A 227 -10.03 -12.10 5.45
C ASN A 227 -8.57 -12.41 5.09
N PHE A 228 -8.30 -13.65 4.74
CA PHE A 228 -7.03 -13.99 4.11
C PHE A 228 -7.10 -13.79 2.58
N ARG A 229 -5.97 -13.48 1.97
CA ARG A 229 -5.77 -13.58 0.52
C ARG A 229 -5.04 -14.89 0.28
N LEU A 230 -5.74 -15.87 -0.32
CA LEU A 230 -5.18 -17.22 -0.49
C LEU A 230 -4.42 -17.33 -1.80
N SER A 231 -3.24 -17.94 -1.77
CA SER A 231 -2.50 -18.31 -2.98
C SER A 231 -2.85 -19.73 -3.33
N MET A 232 -3.62 -19.91 -4.38
CA MET A 232 -4.16 -21.22 -4.78
C MET A 232 -3.82 -21.54 -6.22
N THR A 233 -3.91 -22.82 -6.59
CA THR A 233 -3.68 -23.29 -7.96
C THR A 233 -4.56 -24.49 -8.26
N ASN A 234 -4.92 -24.63 -9.53
CA ASN A 234 -5.52 -25.84 -10.09
C ASN A 234 -4.49 -26.71 -10.83
N LYS A 235 -3.21 -26.32 -10.81
CA LYS A 235 -2.12 -27.08 -11.40
C LYS A 235 -1.74 -28.24 -10.50
N GLU A 236 -2.00 -29.47 -10.93
CA GLU A 236 -1.91 -30.68 -10.10
C GLU A 236 -0.54 -30.86 -9.44
N GLU A 237 0.55 -30.65 -10.16
CA GLU A 237 1.90 -30.81 -9.64
C GLU A 237 2.32 -29.79 -8.58
N ASN A 238 1.62 -28.64 -8.53
CA ASN A 238 1.85 -27.57 -7.54
C ASN A 238 0.75 -27.47 -6.49
N ARG A 239 -0.22 -28.38 -6.48
CA ARG A 239 -1.40 -28.33 -5.62
C ARG A 239 -1.22 -29.14 -4.34
N VAL A 240 -1.51 -28.52 -3.20
CA VAL A 240 -1.61 -29.18 -1.89
C VAL A 240 -3.03 -29.02 -1.37
N MET A 241 -3.67 -30.16 -1.10
CA MET A 241 -5.04 -30.15 -0.61
C MET A 241 -5.10 -29.65 0.84
N PRO A 242 -6.07 -28.75 1.17
CA PRO A 242 -6.30 -28.30 2.53
C PRO A 242 -6.59 -29.46 3.49
N LYS A 243 -6.05 -29.35 4.71
CA LYS A 243 -6.38 -30.26 5.82
C LYS A 243 -7.40 -29.60 6.74
N ALA A 244 -8.15 -30.41 7.47
CA ALA A 244 -9.03 -29.91 8.50
C ALA A 244 -8.23 -29.07 9.53
N PRO A 245 -8.72 -27.88 9.93
CA PRO A 245 -8.08 -27.12 10.99
C PRO A 245 -8.17 -27.83 12.35
N ASN A 246 -7.29 -27.47 13.27
CA ASN A 246 -7.35 -27.98 14.63
C ASN A 246 -8.72 -27.70 15.26
N GLY A 247 -9.32 -28.71 15.89
CA GLY A 247 -10.64 -28.57 16.52
C GLY A 247 -11.81 -28.51 15.52
N TYR A 248 -11.61 -28.86 14.25
CA TYR A 248 -12.66 -28.87 13.22
C TYR A 248 -13.93 -29.59 13.69
N LYS A 249 -15.06 -28.91 13.56
CA LYS A 249 -16.40 -29.44 13.81
C LYS A 249 -17.24 -29.26 12.56
N ARG A 250 -17.74 -30.37 12.02
CA ARG A 250 -18.56 -30.39 10.80
C ARG A 250 -19.80 -29.47 10.94
N GLU A 251 -20.39 -29.48 12.13
CA GLU A 251 -21.63 -28.75 12.49
C GLU A 251 -21.49 -27.23 12.27
N ASP A 252 -20.28 -26.69 12.37
CA ASP A 252 -20.02 -25.25 12.16
C ASP A 252 -20.17 -24.82 10.70
N PHE A 253 -20.21 -25.78 9.76
CA PHE A 253 -20.19 -25.54 8.30
C PHE A 253 -21.42 -26.04 7.56
N VAL A 254 -22.26 -26.89 8.17
CA VAL A 254 -23.46 -27.47 7.52
C VAL A 254 -24.47 -26.43 7.04
N GLY A 255 -24.46 -25.23 7.61
CA GLY A 255 -25.35 -24.13 7.21
C GLY A 255 -25.13 -23.64 5.77
N VAL A 256 -24.04 -24.02 5.11
CA VAL A 256 -23.82 -23.71 3.67
C VAL A 256 -24.62 -24.63 2.75
N LEU A 257 -25.01 -25.84 3.20
CA LEU A 257 -25.65 -26.87 2.39
C LEU A 257 -26.95 -26.39 1.71
N PRO A 258 -27.90 -25.74 2.43
CA PRO A 258 -29.13 -25.25 1.79
C PRO A 258 -28.87 -24.26 0.64
N LEU A 259 -27.77 -23.50 0.72
CA LEU A 259 -27.41 -22.54 -0.32
C LEU A 259 -26.86 -23.22 -1.58
N LEU A 260 -26.17 -24.36 -1.42
CA LEU A 260 -25.69 -25.19 -2.51
C LEU A 260 -26.87 -25.96 -3.15
N GLU A 261 -27.70 -26.61 -2.35
CA GLU A 261 -28.86 -27.39 -2.79
C GLU A 261 -29.89 -26.55 -3.55
N SER A 262 -30.12 -25.31 -3.10
CA SER A 262 -31.04 -24.37 -3.76
C SER A 262 -30.47 -23.70 -5.01
N GLY A 263 -29.19 -23.93 -5.32
CA GLY A 263 -28.50 -23.28 -6.43
C GLY A 263 -28.24 -21.79 -6.24
N LYS A 264 -28.39 -21.24 -5.02
CA LYS A 264 -27.95 -19.88 -4.68
C LYS A 264 -26.43 -19.73 -4.83
N ILE A 265 -25.69 -20.79 -4.53
CA ILE A 265 -24.25 -20.91 -4.80
C ILE A 265 -24.08 -22.08 -5.75
N LYS A 266 -23.58 -21.79 -6.95
CA LYS A 266 -23.40 -22.79 -8.03
C LYS A 266 -21.98 -23.34 -8.08
N GLN A 267 -21.02 -22.62 -7.53
CA GLN A 267 -19.60 -22.99 -7.55
C GLN A 267 -18.87 -22.46 -6.32
N VAL A 268 -17.83 -23.17 -5.93
CA VAL A 268 -16.99 -22.79 -4.79
C VAL A 268 -16.00 -21.70 -5.22
N PHE A 269 -15.28 -21.94 -6.31
CA PHE A 269 -14.32 -20.98 -6.88
C PHE A 269 -14.89 -20.35 -8.14
N SER A 270 -14.79 -19.04 -8.25
CA SER A 270 -15.30 -18.30 -9.42
C SER A 270 -14.48 -17.04 -9.70
N GLY A 271 -14.29 -16.74 -10.96
CA GLY A 271 -13.76 -15.45 -11.41
C GLY A 271 -14.77 -14.31 -11.32
N GLU A 272 -16.06 -14.66 -11.24
CA GLU A 272 -17.19 -13.74 -11.13
C GLU A 272 -17.60 -13.54 -9.64
N HIS A 273 -18.75 -12.93 -9.40
CA HIS A 273 -19.27 -12.68 -8.04
C HIS A 273 -20.34 -13.72 -7.60
N ASP A 274 -20.30 -14.93 -8.15
CA ASP A 274 -21.29 -15.99 -7.95
C ASP A 274 -20.74 -17.21 -7.19
N GLY A 275 -19.45 -17.17 -6.78
CA GLY A 275 -18.80 -18.17 -5.96
C GLY A 275 -18.54 -17.70 -4.53
N ILE A 276 -18.02 -18.61 -3.70
CA ILE A 276 -17.56 -18.31 -2.33
C ILE A 276 -16.16 -17.71 -2.34
N TYR A 277 -15.25 -18.36 -3.07
CA TYR A 277 -13.84 -17.99 -3.22
C TYR A 277 -13.64 -17.29 -4.55
N ARG A 278 -13.49 -15.96 -4.52
CA ARG A 278 -13.28 -15.18 -5.74
C ARG A 278 -11.84 -15.33 -6.23
N THR A 279 -11.68 -16.02 -7.34
CA THR A 279 -10.41 -16.14 -8.07
C THR A 279 -10.21 -14.92 -8.96
N HIS A 280 -9.13 -14.17 -8.78
CA HIS A 280 -8.80 -13.10 -9.72
C HIS A 280 -8.31 -13.69 -11.04
N LEU A 281 -8.91 -13.21 -12.15
CA LEU A 281 -8.56 -13.64 -13.51
C LEU A 281 -8.08 -12.45 -14.35
N PRO A 282 -7.13 -12.67 -15.27
CA PRO A 282 -6.43 -13.92 -15.58
C PRO A 282 -5.50 -14.38 -14.45
N LEU A 283 -5.12 -15.67 -14.48
CA LEU A 283 -4.22 -16.24 -13.48
C LEU A 283 -2.85 -15.57 -13.50
N MET A 284 -2.23 -15.51 -12.35
CA MET A 284 -0.86 -15.04 -12.15
C MET A 284 0.18 -15.99 -12.77
N PRO A 285 1.47 -15.61 -12.78
CA PRO A 285 2.54 -16.52 -13.20
C PRO A 285 2.43 -17.91 -12.56
N ASN A 286 2.81 -18.92 -13.30
CA ASN A 286 2.80 -20.32 -12.90
C ASN A 286 1.41 -20.88 -12.54
N GLN A 287 0.34 -20.31 -13.15
CA GLN A 287 -1.07 -20.71 -12.93
C GLN A 287 -1.50 -20.61 -11.46
N LYS A 288 -0.98 -19.63 -10.75
CA LYS A 288 -1.43 -19.29 -9.40
C LYS A 288 -2.59 -18.30 -9.45
N ALA A 289 -3.46 -18.37 -8.47
CA ALA A 289 -4.56 -17.44 -8.26
C ALA A 289 -4.40 -16.72 -6.94
N ASP A 290 -4.66 -15.43 -6.95
CA ASP A 290 -4.96 -14.64 -5.76
C ASP A 290 -6.46 -14.78 -5.49
N VAL A 291 -6.81 -15.45 -4.40
CA VAL A 291 -8.19 -15.73 -4.04
C VAL A 291 -8.64 -14.83 -2.90
N ASN A 292 -9.75 -14.13 -3.11
CA ASN A 292 -10.31 -13.12 -2.21
C ASN A 292 -11.73 -13.47 -1.77
N ASP A 293 -12.25 -12.67 -0.85
CA ASP A 293 -13.65 -12.62 -0.45
C ASP A 293 -14.53 -12.13 -1.61
N THR A 294 -15.72 -12.68 -1.75
CA THR A 294 -16.68 -12.30 -2.81
C THR A 294 -17.65 -11.25 -2.26
N PRO A 295 -17.61 -9.99 -2.71
CA PRO A 295 -18.57 -8.98 -2.28
C PRO A 295 -20.02 -9.39 -2.58
N HIS A 296 -20.94 -9.04 -1.68
CA HIS A 296 -22.38 -9.33 -1.76
C HIS A 296 -22.75 -10.82 -1.87
N ALA A 297 -21.81 -11.75 -1.75
CA ALA A 297 -22.12 -13.18 -1.75
C ALA A 297 -22.82 -13.61 -0.45
N PRO A 298 -23.69 -14.64 -0.50
CA PRO A 298 -24.39 -15.16 0.68
C PRO A 298 -23.44 -15.83 1.67
N VAL A 299 -22.28 -16.27 1.23
CA VAL A 299 -21.19 -16.80 2.06
C VAL A 299 -19.94 -15.99 1.82
N ARG A 300 -19.37 -15.46 2.89
CA ARG A 300 -18.23 -14.58 2.88
C ARG A 300 -17.04 -15.22 3.62
N LEU A 301 -15.82 -14.91 3.18
CA LEU A 301 -14.60 -15.31 3.88
C LEU A 301 -14.26 -14.34 5.01
N SER A 302 -14.77 -13.11 4.95
CA SER A 302 -14.60 -12.09 5.98
C SER A 302 -15.56 -12.31 7.15
N MET A 303 -15.11 -11.94 8.35
CA MET A 303 -15.86 -12.07 9.60
C MET A 303 -15.92 -10.71 10.32
N PRO A 304 -16.70 -9.74 9.82
CA PRO A 304 -16.67 -8.36 10.32
C PRO A 304 -17.01 -8.25 11.81
N ASP A 305 -17.95 -9.05 12.31
CA ASP A 305 -18.45 -8.95 13.68
C ASP A 305 -17.38 -9.22 14.76
N ILE A 306 -16.28 -9.92 14.42
CA ILE A 306 -15.25 -10.25 15.40
C ILE A 306 -14.03 -9.33 15.31
N ASN A 307 -14.00 -8.44 14.33
CA ASN A 307 -12.85 -7.58 14.04
C ASN A 307 -12.76 -6.37 14.97
N ASP A 308 -13.88 -5.90 15.53
CA ASP A 308 -13.96 -4.63 16.25
C ASP A 308 -13.02 -4.54 17.45
N ALA A 309 -12.71 -5.70 18.06
CA ALA A 309 -11.76 -5.78 19.16
C ALA A 309 -10.27 -5.83 18.70
N TYR A 310 -10.00 -5.99 17.40
CA TYR A 310 -8.63 -6.18 16.90
C TYR A 310 -7.76 -4.91 16.98
N PRO A 311 -8.24 -3.70 16.61
CA PRO A 311 -7.39 -2.51 16.58
C PRO A 311 -6.74 -2.20 17.93
N ASP A 312 -7.51 -2.22 19.01
CA ASP A 312 -7.04 -1.93 20.37
C ASP A 312 -6.76 -3.20 21.19
N GLY A 313 -6.88 -4.37 20.55
CA GLY A 313 -6.61 -5.64 21.18
C GLY A 313 -5.14 -5.82 21.55
N ASP A 314 -4.92 -6.45 22.70
CA ASP A 314 -3.61 -6.98 23.05
C ASP A 314 -3.22 -8.17 22.15
N GLU A 315 -2.01 -8.69 22.32
CA GLU A 315 -1.51 -9.80 21.49
C GLU A 315 -2.44 -11.03 21.56
N ALA A 316 -2.94 -11.37 22.76
CA ALA A 316 -3.82 -12.53 22.95
C ALA A 316 -5.16 -12.34 22.22
N THR A 317 -5.74 -11.15 22.28
CA THR A 317 -6.98 -10.81 21.58
C THR A 317 -6.79 -10.87 20.07
N ARG A 318 -5.72 -10.29 19.52
CA ARG A 318 -5.40 -10.32 18.09
C ARG A 318 -5.15 -11.74 17.60
N GLN A 319 -4.39 -12.54 18.38
CA GLN A 319 -4.14 -13.95 18.05
C GLN A 319 -5.44 -14.77 18.03
N ARG A 320 -6.32 -14.58 19.00
CA ARG A 320 -7.64 -15.27 19.03
C ARG A 320 -8.48 -14.93 17.80
N ILE A 321 -8.50 -13.65 17.38
CA ILE A 321 -9.21 -13.22 16.17
C ILE A 321 -8.58 -13.83 14.91
N TYR A 322 -7.25 -13.85 14.83
CA TYR A 322 -6.52 -14.52 13.77
C TYR A 322 -6.87 -16.00 13.69
N ASP A 323 -6.83 -16.73 14.80
CA ASP A 323 -7.13 -18.16 14.86
C ASP A 323 -8.58 -18.48 14.47
N GLN A 324 -9.52 -17.60 14.82
CA GLN A 324 -10.93 -17.72 14.40
C GLN A 324 -11.08 -17.57 12.88
N HIS A 325 -10.35 -16.64 12.27
CA HIS A 325 -10.34 -16.50 10.81
C HIS A 325 -9.68 -17.69 10.12
N VAL A 326 -8.56 -18.23 10.65
CA VAL A 326 -7.93 -19.45 10.14
C VAL A 326 -8.91 -20.62 10.22
N TYR A 327 -9.51 -20.84 11.39
CA TYR A 327 -10.48 -21.92 11.61
C TYR A 327 -11.63 -21.85 10.60
N TYR A 328 -12.22 -20.68 10.43
CA TYR A 328 -13.37 -20.50 9.55
C TYR A 328 -12.98 -20.68 8.07
N ASN A 329 -11.95 -19.96 7.60
CA ASN A 329 -11.58 -20.00 6.17
C ASN A 329 -11.07 -21.39 5.75
N LEU A 330 -10.23 -22.02 6.58
CA LEU A 330 -9.70 -23.34 6.30
C LEU A 330 -10.75 -24.43 6.49
N GLY A 331 -11.57 -24.33 7.53
CA GLY A 331 -12.64 -25.29 7.83
C GLY A 331 -13.74 -25.30 6.76
N LEU A 332 -14.14 -24.12 6.29
CA LEU A 332 -15.12 -23.99 5.21
C LEU A 332 -14.59 -24.63 3.91
N LEU A 333 -13.35 -24.33 3.55
CA LEU A 333 -12.72 -24.90 2.36
C LEU A 333 -12.63 -26.42 2.47
N TYR A 334 -12.17 -26.93 3.61
CA TYR A 334 -12.09 -28.36 3.86
C TYR A 334 -13.48 -29.03 3.79
N PHE A 335 -14.51 -28.42 4.38
CA PHE A 335 -15.89 -28.91 4.32
C PHE A 335 -16.38 -29.02 2.88
N LEU A 336 -16.27 -27.96 2.10
CA LEU A 336 -16.73 -27.90 0.71
C LEU A 336 -16.04 -28.92 -0.20
N GLN A 337 -14.80 -29.28 0.11
CA GLN A 337 -14.03 -30.28 -0.66
C GLN A 337 -14.22 -31.72 -0.20
N ASN A 338 -14.72 -31.99 1.03
CA ASN A 338 -14.67 -33.33 1.61
C ASN A 338 -16.02 -33.85 2.13
N ASP A 339 -16.99 -32.98 2.46
CA ASP A 339 -18.26 -33.42 3.03
C ASP A 339 -19.15 -34.06 1.96
N LYS A 340 -19.70 -35.23 2.30
CA LYS A 340 -20.52 -36.04 1.38
C LYS A 340 -21.89 -35.43 1.08
N GLN A 341 -22.36 -34.47 1.89
CA GLN A 341 -23.61 -33.75 1.64
C GLN A 341 -23.44 -32.54 0.71
N VAL A 342 -22.20 -32.11 0.44
CA VAL A 342 -21.94 -31.16 -0.65
C VAL A 342 -22.24 -31.86 -1.97
N PRO A 343 -23.05 -31.27 -2.89
CA PRO A 343 -23.34 -31.84 -4.20
C PRO A 343 -22.05 -32.28 -4.91
N GLU A 344 -22.10 -33.47 -5.52
CA GLU A 344 -20.87 -34.15 -6.00
C GLU A 344 -20.12 -33.32 -7.05
N ASP A 345 -20.85 -32.75 -7.99
CA ASP A 345 -20.30 -31.88 -9.04
C ASP A 345 -19.62 -30.63 -8.45
N ILE A 346 -20.21 -30.00 -7.45
CA ILE A 346 -19.64 -28.84 -6.74
C ILE A 346 -18.41 -29.27 -5.95
N ARG A 347 -18.46 -30.41 -5.26
CA ARG A 347 -17.34 -30.93 -4.48
C ARG A 347 -16.14 -31.28 -5.35
N GLU A 348 -16.37 -31.98 -6.47
CA GLU A 348 -15.31 -32.34 -7.40
C GLU A 348 -14.67 -31.10 -8.04
N ALA A 349 -15.46 -30.11 -8.50
CA ALA A 349 -14.96 -28.84 -8.99
C ALA A 349 -14.15 -28.08 -7.92
N ALA A 350 -14.58 -28.11 -6.66
CA ALA A 350 -13.83 -27.51 -5.56
C ALA A 350 -12.48 -28.20 -5.33
N ARG A 351 -12.38 -29.52 -5.56
CA ARG A 351 -11.15 -30.30 -5.39
C ARG A 351 -10.12 -30.07 -6.50
N GLU A 352 -10.49 -29.44 -7.59
CA GLU A 352 -9.53 -28.99 -8.60
C GLU A 352 -8.57 -27.93 -8.04
N TRP A 353 -8.95 -27.23 -6.98
CA TRP A 353 -8.17 -26.17 -6.36
C TRP A 353 -7.54 -26.61 -5.03
N GLY A 354 -6.27 -26.19 -4.82
CA GLY A 354 -5.56 -26.35 -3.57
C GLY A 354 -4.55 -25.23 -3.35
N PHE A 355 -3.88 -25.25 -2.21
CA PHE A 355 -2.81 -24.28 -1.93
C PHE A 355 -1.61 -24.52 -2.82
N CYS A 356 -0.87 -23.45 -3.13
CA CYS A 356 0.38 -23.56 -3.89
C CYS A 356 1.47 -24.20 -3.01
N LYS A 357 2.04 -25.31 -3.49
CA LYS A 357 3.09 -26.09 -2.80
C LYS A 357 4.37 -25.30 -2.56
N ASP A 358 4.63 -24.30 -3.38
CA ASP A 358 5.82 -23.44 -3.35
C ASP A 358 5.59 -22.09 -2.67
N GLU A 359 4.41 -21.87 -2.06
CA GLU A 359 4.12 -20.68 -1.27
C GLU A 359 3.85 -21.05 0.19
N PHE A 360 4.33 -20.22 1.13
CA PHE A 360 4.08 -20.35 2.57
C PHE A 360 4.39 -21.74 3.14
N VAL A 361 5.46 -22.36 2.66
CA VAL A 361 5.88 -23.72 3.04
C VAL A 361 6.08 -23.83 4.56
N ASP A 362 6.60 -22.79 5.17
CA ASP A 362 6.86 -22.64 6.61
C ASP A 362 5.58 -22.44 7.45
N ASN A 363 4.44 -22.17 6.80
CA ASN A 363 3.13 -21.98 7.44
C ASN A 363 2.06 -22.95 6.93
N GLY A 364 2.45 -24.16 6.52
CA GLY A 364 1.51 -25.18 6.03
C GLY A 364 0.78 -24.79 4.74
N TYR A 365 1.43 -23.97 3.91
CA TYR A 365 0.93 -23.46 2.63
C TYR A 365 -0.21 -22.44 2.75
N PHE A 366 -0.57 -22.04 3.97
CA PHE A 366 -1.58 -21.06 4.25
C PHE A 366 -0.94 -19.66 4.45
N PRO A 367 -1.57 -18.56 3.99
CA PRO A 367 -1.02 -17.21 4.17
C PRO A 367 -0.78 -16.88 5.65
N PRO A 368 0.38 -16.31 6.01
CA PRO A 368 0.72 -16.07 7.41
C PRO A 368 0.07 -14.80 8.00
N GLN A 369 -0.52 -13.94 7.17
CA GLN A 369 -1.01 -12.64 7.60
C GLN A 369 -2.48 -12.44 7.24
N LEU A 370 -3.28 -12.01 8.22
CA LEU A 370 -4.65 -11.56 8.02
C LEU A 370 -4.64 -10.19 7.33
N TYR A 371 -5.53 -9.98 6.36
CA TYR A 371 -5.66 -8.70 5.66
C TYR A 371 -6.39 -7.70 6.56
N ILE A 372 -5.61 -6.91 7.28
CA ILE A 372 -6.10 -5.81 8.12
C ILE A 372 -6.38 -4.63 7.19
N ARG A 373 -7.63 -4.49 6.74
CA ARG A 373 -8.03 -3.40 5.82
C ARG A 373 -8.10 -2.05 6.51
N GLU A 374 -8.42 -2.07 7.79
CA GLU A 374 -8.57 -0.88 8.61
C GLU A 374 -8.38 -1.26 10.08
N ALA A 375 -7.64 -0.43 10.82
CA ALA A 375 -7.51 -0.57 12.27
C ALA A 375 -7.64 0.81 12.91
N ARG A 376 -6.61 1.30 13.61
CA ARG A 376 -6.57 2.68 14.08
C ARG A 376 -6.32 3.61 12.90
N ARG A 377 -6.93 4.79 12.93
CA ARG A 377 -6.70 5.89 11.99
C ARG A 377 -6.27 7.12 12.80
N MET A 378 -5.10 7.66 12.47
CA MET A 378 -4.55 8.83 13.17
C MET A 378 -5.49 10.03 13.09
N ILE A 379 -5.50 10.87 14.12
CA ILE A 379 -6.05 12.22 14.06
C ILE A 379 -4.89 13.19 13.82
N GLY A 380 -4.54 13.36 12.54
CA GLY A 380 -3.40 14.17 12.08
C GLY A 380 -3.74 15.64 11.82
N GLN A 381 -2.80 16.35 11.21
CA GLN A 381 -3.00 17.76 10.82
C GLN A 381 -4.12 17.93 9.80
N TYR A 382 -4.38 16.93 8.98
CA TYR A 382 -5.47 16.87 8.03
C TYR A 382 -6.18 15.52 8.10
N VAL A 383 -7.51 15.51 8.18
CA VAL A 383 -8.33 14.29 8.08
C VAL A 383 -8.88 14.17 6.67
N TYR A 384 -8.46 13.14 5.94
CA TYR A 384 -8.89 12.87 4.57
C TYR A 384 -10.29 12.24 4.56
N THR A 385 -11.18 12.73 3.71
CA THR A 385 -12.60 12.36 3.69
C THR A 385 -13.08 11.95 2.29
N GLU A 386 -14.31 11.43 2.18
CA GLU A 386 -15.00 11.21 0.90
C GLU A 386 -14.98 12.45 0.00
N ASN A 387 -15.18 13.64 0.60
CA ASN A 387 -15.27 14.89 -0.13
C ASN A 387 -13.93 15.29 -0.79
N ASP A 388 -12.82 14.87 -0.22
CA ASP A 388 -11.48 15.11 -0.77
C ASP A 388 -11.17 14.22 -1.97
N ALA A 389 -11.65 12.97 -1.92
CA ALA A 389 -11.47 11.98 -2.97
C ALA A 389 -12.47 12.13 -4.12
N SER A 390 -13.63 12.71 -3.83
CA SER A 390 -14.70 12.89 -4.83
C SER A 390 -14.33 13.91 -5.89
N GLN A 391 -15.03 13.84 -7.03
CA GLN A 391 -14.89 14.81 -8.11
C GLN A 391 -15.19 16.23 -7.61
N ALA A 392 -14.29 17.17 -7.90
CA ALA A 392 -14.47 18.57 -7.56
C ALA A 392 -15.57 19.20 -8.44
N THR A 393 -16.23 20.22 -7.92
CA THR A 393 -17.25 20.95 -8.67
C THR A 393 -16.66 21.57 -9.93
N ASN A 394 -17.30 21.35 -11.07
CA ASN A 394 -16.88 21.84 -12.40
C ASN A 394 -15.47 21.39 -12.83
N ASP A 395 -15.03 20.23 -12.38
CA ASP A 395 -13.77 19.62 -12.80
C ASP A 395 -13.97 18.11 -13.06
N VAL A 396 -13.08 17.51 -13.84
CA VAL A 396 -12.96 16.04 -13.98
C VAL A 396 -12.11 15.44 -12.86
N ARG A 397 -11.33 16.26 -12.16
CA ARG A 397 -10.37 15.88 -11.13
C ARG A 397 -10.99 15.92 -9.74
N SER A 398 -10.36 15.27 -8.79
CA SER A 398 -10.64 15.44 -7.36
C SER A 398 -10.14 16.81 -6.85
N LYS A 399 -10.36 17.07 -5.58
CA LYS A 399 -9.88 18.29 -4.92
C LYS A 399 -8.38 18.50 -5.09
N LEU A 400 -7.99 19.74 -5.40
CA LEU A 400 -6.60 20.16 -5.47
C LEU A 400 -5.98 20.26 -4.07
N PHE A 401 -4.82 19.64 -3.90
CA PHE A 401 -3.94 19.83 -2.75
C PHE A 401 -2.58 20.33 -3.20
N THR A 402 -2.24 21.57 -2.84
CA THR A 402 -0.95 22.18 -3.18
C THR A 402 0.21 21.60 -2.38
N ASP A 403 -0.07 20.96 -1.26
CA ASP A 403 0.85 20.22 -0.40
C ASP A 403 0.79 18.69 -0.62
N ALA A 404 0.25 18.25 -1.76
CA ALA A 404 0.17 16.83 -2.11
C ALA A 404 1.55 16.15 -2.11
N ILE A 405 1.64 14.98 -1.48
CA ILE A 405 2.85 14.14 -1.39
C ILE A 405 2.72 12.80 -2.10
N ALA A 406 1.51 12.43 -2.48
CA ALA A 406 1.19 11.23 -3.23
C ALA A 406 -0.10 11.45 -4.03
N MET A 407 -0.40 10.52 -4.89
CA MET A 407 -1.71 10.37 -5.53
C MET A 407 -2.14 8.91 -5.49
N GLY A 408 -3.45 8.67 -5.60
CA GLY A 408 -4.02 7.34 -5.72
C GLY A 408 -5.04 7.26 -6.84
N ASP A 409 -5.31 6.04 -7.29
CA ASP A 409 -6.37 5.77 -8.26
C ASP A 409 -7.06 4.46 -7.90
N TYR A 410 -8.02 4.57 -6.99
CA TYR A 410 -8.86 3.48 -6.53
C TYR A 410 -10.21 4.02 -6.08
N SER A 411 -11.25 3.18 -6.13
CA SER A 411 -12.60 3.55 -5.68
C SER A 411 -12.69 3.61 -4.15
N LEU A 412 -13.64 4.37 -3.63
CA LEU A 412 -14.08 4.20 -2.24
C LEU A 412 -14.72 2.81 -2.12
N ASN A 413 -14.09 1.92 -1.38
CA ASN A 413 -14.47 0.50 -1.33
C ASN A 413 -14.38 -0.06 0.08
N CYS A 414 -15.52 -0.38 0.68
CA CYS A 414 -15.63 -1.04 1.96
C CYS A 414 -16.23 -2.44 1.81
N HIS A 415 -15.58 -3.44 2.38
CA HIS A 415 -15.97 -4.86 2.33
C HIS A 415 -17.00 -5.26 3.41
N GLY A 416 -17.78 -4.32 3.91
CA GLY A 416 -18.70 -4.55 5.03
C GLY A 416 -18.03 -4.39 6.39
N THR A 417 -18.79 -3.97 7.38
CA THR A 417 -18.31 -3.69 8.73
C THR A 417 -19.07 -4.48 9.79
N GLY A 418 -20.22 -5.02 9.45
CA GLY A 418 -21.07 -5.82 10.34
C GLY A 418 -21.84 -6.89 9.58
N ARG A 419 -22.63 -7.67 10.30
CA ARG A 419 -23.50 -8.68 9.75
C ARG A 419 -24.84 -8.71 10.47
N GLU A 420 -25.92 -8.83 9.71
CA GLU A 420 -27.25 -9.10 10.18
C GLU A 420 -27.63 -10.54 9.86
N GLY A 421 -28.22 -11.27 10.81
CA GLY A 421 -28.63 -12.67 10.63
C GLY A 421 -27.50 -13.69 10.83
N THR A 422 -27.68 -14.89 10.23
CA THR A 422 -26.75 -16.01 10.38
C THR A 422 -25.51 -15.88 9.50
N ARG A 423 -24.49 -16.70 9.75
CA ARG A 423 -23.24 -16.69 8.98
C ARG A 423 -23.43 -17.03 7.50
N TYR A 424 -24.34 -17.91 7.17
CA TYR A 424 -24.53 -18.46 5.83
C TYR A 424 -25.73 -17.88 5.07
N GLU A 425 -26.64 -17.20 5.74
CA GLU A 425 -27.80 -16.55 5.10
C GLU A 425 -27.96 -15.09 5.51
N GLY A 426 -27.05 -14.63 6.37
CA GLY A 426 -27.03 -13.25 6.82
C GLY A 426 -26.53 -12.29 5.75
N LYS A 427 -26.83 -11.02 5.96
CA LYS A 427 -26.40 -9.93 5.10
C LYS A 427 -25.24 -9.20 5.75
N HIS A 428 -24.16 -8.98 5.01
CA HIS A 428 -23.13 -8.01 5.41
C HIS A 428 -23.69 -6.59 5.26
N VAL A 429 -23.44 -5.77 6.26
CA VAL A 429 -23.85 -4.36 6.30
C VAL A 429 -22.63 -3.44 6.28
N GLY A 430 -22.84 -2.18 5.91
CA GLY A 430 -21.76 -1.21 5.79
C GLY A 430 -20.89 -1.39 4.54
N GLU A 431 -21.29 -2.24 3.58
CA GLU A 431 -20.62 -2.33 2.29
C GLU A 431 -20.96 -1.13 1.42
N PHE A 432 -19.92 -0.55 0.78
CA PHE A 432 -20.11 0.44 -0.25
C PHE A 432 -19.01 0.36 -1.32
N TYR A 433 -19.37 0.80 -2.53
CA TYR A 433 -18.46 0.98 -3.64
C TYR A 433 -18.85 2.22 -4.44
N LYS A 434 -17.95 3.19 -4.53
CA LYS A 434 -18.17 4.42 -5.29
C LYS A 434 -16.94 4.74 -6.13
N ASN A 435 -17.14 4.81 -7.45
CA ASN A 435 -16.09 5.27 -8.36
C ASN A 435 -15.80 6.75 -8.11
N ILE A 436 -14.53 7.08 -8.06
CA ILE A 436 -14.01 8.44 -7.91
C ILE A 436 -12.89 8.67 -8.93
N PRO A 437 -12.58 9.92 -9.31
CA PRO A 437 -11.41 10.19 -10.13
C PRO A 437 -10.10 9.86 -9.38
N PRO A 438 -8.95 9.77 -10.07
CA PRO A 438 -7.66 9.79 -9.42
C PRO A 438 -7.53 11.01 -8.49
N PHE A 439 -6.97 10.80 -7.30
CA PHE A 439 -7.00 11.79 -6.22
C PHE A 439 -5.60 12.07 -5.68
N GLN A 440 -5.44 13.27 -5.09
CA GLN A 440 -4.22 13.70 -4.43
C GLN A 440 -4.31 13.44 -2.92
N VAL A 441 -3.15 13.22 -2.28
CA VAL A 441 -3.07 12.99 -0.84
C VAL A 441 -2.15 14.04 -0.22
N PRO A 442 -2.66 14.93 0.66
CA PRO A 442 -1.89 16.02 1.27
C PRO A 442 -0.94 15.52 2.36
N TYR A 443 0.12 16.29 2.64
CA TYR A 443 1.13 15.95 3.65
C TYR A 443 0.55 15.76 5.06
N GLY A 444 -0.44 16.57 5.41
CA GLY A 444 -1.04 16.56 6.75
C GLY A 444 -1.67 15.22 7.16
N VAL A 445 -1.96 14.29 6.21
CA VAL A 445 -2.55 12.98 6.54
C VAL A 445 -1.57 12.02 7.21
N ILE A 446 -0.25 12.22 7.03
CA ILE A 446 0.78 11.39 7.66
C ILE A 446 1.42 12.05 8.88
N VAL A 447 0.99 13.27 9.25
CA VAL A 447 1.61 14.10 10.28
C VAL A 447 0.72 14.20 11.53
N PRO A 448 1.15 13.68 12.69
CA PRO A 448 0.44 13.87 13.96
C PRO A 448 0.37 15.34 14.37
N LYS A 449 -0.69 15.74 15.08
CA LYS A 449 -0.82 17.11 15.60
C LYS A 449 0.20 17.45 16.68
N ASN A 450 0.48 16.48 17.56
CA ASN A 450 1.16 16.71 18.84
C ASN A 450 2.49 15.94 19.01
N MET A 451 2.97 15.22 17.97
CA MET A 451 4.22 14.45 18.04
C MET A 451 5.21 14.93 16.98
N GLY A 452 6.27 15.64 17.40
CA GLY A 452 7.17 16.40 16.52
C GLY A 452 8.15 15.59 15.68
N ASN A 453 8.32 14.31 15.99
CA ASN A 453 9.26 13.43 15.29
C ASN A 453 8.65 12.07 14.90
N LEU A 454 7.35 12.02 14.63
CA LEU A 454 6.67 10.83 14.17
C LEU A 454 5.93 11.09 12.86
N LEU A 455 6.01 10.14 11.91
CA LEU A 455 5.23 10.09 10.69
C LEU A 455 4.46 8.76 10.62
N VAL A 456 3.23 8.78 10.08
CA VAL A 456 2.32 7.62 10.06
C VAL A 456 1.76 7.41 8.66
N PRO A 457 2.49 6.72 7.75
CA PRO A 457 2.08 6.60 6.35
C PRO A 457 1.07 5.47 6.06
N VAL A 458 0.70 4.63 7.03
CA VAL A 458 -0.22 3.50 6.85
C VAL A 458 -1.51 3.69 7.62
N ALA A 459 -1.45 3.85 8.95
CA ALA A 459 -2.60 4.21 9.79
C ALA A 459 -2.91 5.72 9.70
N VAL A 460 -3.04 6.21 8.46
CA VAL A 460 -3.13 7.63 8.11
C VAL A 460 -4.36 8.32 8.71
N SER A 461 -4.31 9.64 8.75
CA SER A 461 -5.41 10.47 9.20
C SER A 461 -6.50 10.58 8.13
N ALA A 462 -7.58 9.84 8.32
CA ALA A 462 -8.75 9.82 7.44
C ALA A 462 -10.01 9.44 8.21
N SER A 463 -11.19 9.80 7.66
CA SER A 463 -12.46 9.20 8.06
C SER A 463 -12.50 7.72 7.63
N HIS A 464 -13.43 6.94 8.18
CA HIS A 464 -13.69 5.56 7.72
C HIS A 464 -13.91 5.49 6.20
N VAL A 465 -14.71 6.40 5.67
CA VAL A 465 -15.01 6.43 4.23
C VAL A 465 -13.77 6.86 3.43
N GLY A 466 -13.13 7.96 3.80
CA GLY A 466 -11.92 8.45 3.12
C GLY A 466 -10.77 7.43 3.16
N PHE A 467 -10.60 6.70 4.25
CA PHE A 467 -9.59 5.65 4.37
C PHE A 467 -9.78 4.52 3.35
N SER A 468 -11.02 4.25 2.94
CA SER A 468 -11.36 3.13 2.07
C SER A 468 -10.74 3.19 0.66
N CYS A 469 -10.30 4.36 0.18
CA CYS A 469 -9.52 4.51 -1.05
C CYS A 469 -8.01 4.68 -0.81
N LEU A 470 -7.61 5.12 0.39
CA LEU A 470 -6.19 5.30 0.75
C LEU A 470 -5.47 3.99 1.11
N ARG A 471 -6.20 2.97 1.56
CA ARG A 471 -5.67 1.71 2.10
C ARG A 471 -5.07 0.74 1.06
N MET A 472 -4.78 1.21 -0.14
CA MET A 472 -4.17 0.38 -1.19
C MET A 472 -2.65 0.39 -1.07
N GLU A 473 -2.01 -0.77 -1.24
CA GLU A 473 -0.55 -0.90 -1.10
C GLU A 473 0.26 0.05 -1.99
N PRO A 474 -0.14 0.36 -3.25
CA PRO A 474 0.56 1.36 -4.04
C PRO A 474 0.50 2.76 -3.43
N THR A 475 -0.65 3.15 -2.86
CA THR A 475 -0.83 4.43 -2.18
C THR A 475 -0.02 4.48 -0.89
N TRP A 476 -0.10 3.45 -0.05
CA TRP A 476 0.68 3.36 1.18
C TRP A 476 2.19 3.38 0.90
N MET A 477 2.66 2.65 -0.12
CA MET A 477 4.07 2.65 -0.48
C MET A 477 4.54 4.04 -0.95
N SER A 478 3.68 4.78 -1.67
CA SER A 478 3.93 6.18 -2.06
C SER A 478 4.01 7.10 -0.83
N LEU A 479 3.10 6.94 0.14
CA LEU A 479 3.12 7.67 1.41
C LEU A 479 4.35 7.30 2.26
N GLY A 480 4.76 6.03 2.25
CA GLY A 480 6.00 5.56 2.88
C GLY A 480 7.24 6.21 2.26
N GLN A 481 7.30 6.27 0.92
CA GLN A 481 8.38 6.98 0.21
C GLN A 481 8.43 8.45 0.62
N ALA A 482 7.28 9.11 0.68
CA ALA A 482 7.19 10.51 1.13
C ALA A 482 7.60 10.67 2.60
N ALA A 483 7.18 9.76 3.49
CA ALA A 483 7.56 9.79 4.90
C ALA A 483 9.07 9.64 5.10
N GLY A 484 9.75 8.78 4.33
CA GLY A 484 11.20 8.61 4.37
C GLY A 484 11.95 9.89 4.00
N HIS A 485 11.58 10.53 2.88
CA HIS A 485 12.15 11.81 2.47
C HIS A 485 11.80 12.94 3.46
N ALA A 486 10.57 12.97 3.99
CA ALA A 486 10.15 13.95 4.99
C ALA A 486 10.94 13.81 6.30
N ALA A 487 11.23 12.59 6.74
CA ALA A 487 12.08 12.33 7.90
C ALA A 487 13.50 12.88 7.68
N ALA A 488 14.10 12.60 6.53
CA ALA A 488 15.42 13.14 6.19
C ALA A 488 15.43 14.68 6.11
N LEU A 489 14.37 15.26 5.54
CA LEU A 489 14.22 16.72 5.45
C LEU A 489 14.03 17.37 6.82
N SER A 490 13.22 16.78 7.71
CA SER A 490 13.07 17.21 9.10
C SER A 490 14.42 17.24 9.83
N ILE A 491 15.23 16.20 9.63
CA ILE A 491 16.58 16.10 10.19
C ILE A 491 17.51 17.18 9.61
N PHE A 492 17.47 17.38 8.29
CA PHE A 492 18.29 18.37 7.60
C PHE A 492 17.95 19.79 8.00
N GLU A 493 16.67 20.14 8.07
CA GLU A 493 16.21 21.47 8.45
C GLU A 493 16.28 21.71 9.97
N GLY A 494 16.46 20.67 10.78
CA GLY A 494 16.41 20.77 12.25
C GLY A 494 15.04 21.16 12.79
N LYS A 495 13.96 20.82 12.07
CA LYS A 495 12.58 21.18 12.38
C LYS A 495 11.74 19.95 12.73
N PRO A 496 10.67 20.11 13.54
CA PRO A 496 9.68 19.05 13.70
C PRO A 496 9.01 18.73 12.37
N VAL A 497 8.48 17.50 12.23
CA VAL A 497 7.83 17.03 10.98
C VAL A 497 6.66 17.92 10.55
N GLN A 498 6.03 18.66 11.48
CA GLN A 498 4.95 19.61 11.19
C GLN A 498 5.42 20.86 10.44
N ALA A 499 6.71 21.18 10.50
CA ALA A 499 7.25 22.47 10.04
C ALA A 499 8.28 22.33 8.91
N ILE A 500 8.36 21.17 8.28
CA ILE A 500 9.26 20.96 7.12
C ILE A 500 8.77 21.78 5.92
N THR A 501 9.68 22.07 5.02
CA THR A 501 9.39 22.81 3.79
C THR A 501 8.82 21.85 2.73
N VAL A 502 7.47 21.69 2.71
CA VAL A 502 6.77 20.74 1.82
C VAL A 502 7.13 20.91 0.33
N PRO A 503 7.30 22.14 -0.24
CA PRO A 503 7.77 22.28 -1.62
C PRO A 503 9.12 21.59 -1.89
N LEU A 504 10.07 21.57 -0.94
CA LEU A 504 11.33 20.83 -1.08
C LEU A 504 11.10 19.32 -1.05
N LEU A 505 10.17 18.85 -0.22
CA LEU A 505 9.74 17.45 -0.23
C LEU A 505 9.18 17.07 -1.60
N GLN A 506 8.27 17.88 -2.17
CA GLN A 506 7.70 17.64 -3.50
C GLN A 506 8.78 17.57 -4.59
N ASP A 507 9.74 18.49 -4.58
CA ASP A 507 10.85 18.49 -5.54
C ASP A 507 11.64 17.18 -5.47
N LYS A 508 11.86 16.65 -4.26
CA LYS A 508 12.53 15.38 -4.04
C LYS A 508 11.70 14.19 -4.56
N LEU A 509 10.41 14.18 -4.25
CA LEU A 509 9.49 13.15 -4.74
C LEU A 509 9.45 13.10 -6.28
N HIS A 510 9.36 14.25 -6.92
CA HIS A 510 9.38 14.34 -8.38
C HIS A 510 10.74 13.94 -8.98
N GLN A 511 11.87 14.19 -8.29
CA GLN A 511 13.19 13.66 -8.68
C GLN A 511 13.22 12.14 -8.64
N ASP A 512 12.65 11.53 -7.62
CA ASP A 512 12.55 10.08 -7.42
C ASP A 512 11.37 9.45 -8.18
N LYS A 513 10.77 10.20 -9.12
CA LYS A 513 9.72 9.72 -10.03
C LYS A 513 8.40 9.32 -9.34
N LEU A 514 8.15 9.84 -8.14
CA LEU A 514 6.85 9.74 -7.50
C LEU A 514 5.94 10.88 -7.94
N ALA A 515 4.75 10.54 -8.44
CA ALA A 515 3.75 11.52 -8.84
C ALA A 515 2.93 12.00 -7.63
N THR A 516 2.63 13.29 -7.62
CA THR A 516 1.77 13.96 -6.64
C THR A 516 0.45 14.43 -7.25
N ILE A 517 0.32 14.31 -8.56
CA ILE A 517 -0.92 14.47 -9.32
C ILE A 517 -0.96 13.47 -10.47
N TYR A 518 -2.15 12.96 -10.76
CA TYR A 518 -2.37 12.04 -11.87
C TYR A 518 -2.36 12.80 -13.21
N LEU A 519 -1.53 12.31 -14.15
CA LEU A 519 -1.43 12.78 -15.53
C LEU A 519 -1.39 11.56 -16.44
N SER A 520 -2.33 11.48 -17.38
CA SER A 520 -2.53 10.28 -18.20
C SER A 520 -1.51 10.12 -19.34
N ASP A 521 -0.86 11.21 -19.75
CA ASP A 521 0.07 11.25 -20.90
C ASP A 521 1.48 11.74 -20.57
N VAL A 522 1.76 12.03 -19.28
CA VAL A 522 3.08 12.45 -18.79
C VAL A 522 3.49 11.62 -17.58
N GLY A 523 4.02 10.43 -17.86
CA GLY A 523 4.49 9.51 -16.82
C GLY A 523 5.96 9.73 -16.40
N PRO A 524 6.47 8.97 -15.43
CA PRO A 524 7.82 9.09 -14.85
C PRO A 524 8.98 8.99 -15.83
N GLY A 525 8.77 8.36 -17.00
CA GLY A 525 9.76 8.27 -18.09
C GLY A 525 9.89 9.52 -18.97
N SER A 526 8.95 10.48 -18.85
CA SER A 526 8.95 11.71 -19.64
C SER A 526 9.95 12.73 -19.10
N SER A 527 10.65 13.46 -19.99
CA SER A 527 11.48 14.62 -19.61
C SER A 527 10.63 15.72 -18.97
N LEU A 528 9.37 15.83 -19.38
CA LEU A 528 8.41 16.80 -18.88
C LEU A 528 7.87 16.47 -17.47
N PHE A 529 8.10 15.25 -16.94
CA PHE A 529 7.46 14.77 -15.71
C PHE A 529 7.61 15.77 -14.55
N LYS A 530 8.83 16.23 -14.24
CA LYS A 530 9.06 17.12 -13.10
C LYS A 530 8.30 18.45 -13.25
N ALA A 531 8.38 19.06 -14.42
CA ALA A 531 7.69 20.32 -14.70
C ALA A 531 6.16 20.14 -14.61
N ALA A 532 5.62 19.07 -15.20
CA ALA A 532 4.19 18.78 -15.19
C ALA A 532 3.68 18.51 -13.78
N GLN A 533 4.41 17.71 -12.98
CA GLN A 533 4.05 17.45 -11.57
C GLN A 533 4.09 18.74 -10.74
N TRP A 534 5.13 19.55 -10.90
CA TRP A 534 5.29 20.81 -10.18
C TRP A 534 4.14 21.81 -10.49
N PHE A 535 3.82 21.99 -11.77
CA PHE A 535 2.70 22.85 -12.18
C PHE A 535 1.35 22.24 -11.77
N GLY A 536 1.22 20.93 -11.86
CA GLY A 536 0.00 20.21 -11.53
C GLY A 536 -0.43 20.36 -10.07
N THR A 537 0.52 20.23 -9.13
CA THR A 537 0.24 20.45 -7.70
C THR A 537 -0.11 21.91 -7.37
N ARG A 538 0.12 22.83 -8.28
CA ARG A 538 -0.27 24.25 -8.19
C ARG A 538 -1.55 24.57 -8.95
N GLY A 539 -2.28 23.53 -9.41
CA GLY A 539 -3.59 23.66 -10.04
C GLY A 539 -3.55 23.98 -11.54
N ALA A 540 -2.40 23.81 -12.21
CA ALA A 540 -2.26 24.12 -13.62
C ALA A 540 -3.26 23.36 -14.52
N PHE A 541 -3.68 22.17 -14.12
CA PHE A 541 -4.55 21.29 -14.91
C PHE A 541 -5.98 21.20 -14.39
N HIS A 542 -6.30 21.78 -13.23
CA HIS A 542 -7.67 21.84 -12.73
C HIS A 542 -8.50 22.86 -13.50
N GLY A 543 -9.78 22.57 -13.71
CA GLY A 543 -10.73 23.46 -14.40
C GLY A 543 -10.40 23.76 -15.87
N LEU A 544 -9.59 22.91 -16.52
CA LEU A 544 -9.28 23.02 -17.95
C LEU A 544 -10.17 22.15 -18.85
N VAL A 545 -10.81 21.15 -18.27
CA VAL A 545 -11.62 20.17 -18.99
C VAL A 545 -13.05 20.22 -18.49
N ASP A 546 -14.01 20.31 -19.41
CA ASP A 546 -15.43 20.28 -19.09
C ASP A 546 -15.80 18.89 -18.54
N PRO A 547 -16.43 18.78 -17.37
CA PRO A 547 -16.85 17.50 -16.80
C PRO A 547 -17.81 16.70 -17.69
N SER A 548 -18.49 17.32 -18.63
CA SER A 548 -19.38 16.64 -19.57
C SER A 548 -18.69 15.57 -20.41
N ILE A 549 -17.35 15.63 -20.56
CA ILE A 549 -16.56 14.60 -21.26
C ILE A 549 -16.76 13.23 -20.63
N LEU A 550 -17.00 13.15 -19.33
CA LEU A 550 -17.19 11.89 -18.61
C LEU A 550 -18.49 11.17 -19.01
N ASN A 551 -19.46 11.89 -19.61
CA ASN A 551 -20.69 11.32 -20.16
C ASN A 551 -20.47 10.67 -21.53
N VAL A 552 -19.40 11.04 -22.22
CA VAL A 552 -19.11 10.60 -23.60
C VAL A 552 -18.01 9.57 -23.65
N VAL A 553 -16.94 9.77 -22.87
CA VAL A 553 -15.78 8.88 -22.85
C VAL A 553 -15.94 7.85 -21.74
N LYS A 554 -16.22 6.60 -22.14
CA LYS A 554 -16.23 5.47 -21.21
C LYS A 554 -14.82 4.94 -21.02
N GLN A 555 -14.42 4.76 -19.76
CA GLN A 555 -13.15 4.13 -19.42
C GLN A 555 -13.28 2.61 -19.60
N GLU A 556 -12.57 2.05 -20.58
CA GLU A 556 -12.60 0.63 -20.91
C GLU A 556 -11.58 -0.15 -20.06
N ARG A 557 -11.87 -1.42 -19.77
CA ARG A 557 -10.92 -2.35 -19.16
C ARG A 557 -9.92 -2.83 -20.19
N ILE A 558 -8.63 -2.86 -19.81
CA ILE A 558 -7.54 -3.33 -20.67
C ILE A 558 -7.03 -4.72 -20.26
N PHE A 559 -7.09 -5.05 -18.97
CA PHE A 559 -6.65 -6.34 -18.45
C PHE A 559 -7.16 -6.54 -17.01
N GLY A 560 -7.87 -7.63 -16.74
CA GLY A 560 -8.40 -7.91 -15.41
C GLY A 560 -9.19 -6.74 -14.83
N GLN A 561 -8.71 -6.17 -13.73
CA GLN A 561 -9.32 -5.00 -13.08
C GLN A 561 -8.83 -3.65 -13.62
N TYR A 562 -7.75 -3.63 -14.41
CA TYR A 562 -7.14 -2.40 -14.89
C TYR A 562 -7.89 -1.83 -16.09
N SER A 563 -7.99 -0.52 -16.12
CA SER A 563 -8.67 0.24 -17.15
C SER A 563 -7.70 1.13 -17.94
N MET A 564 -8.14 1.62 -19.06
CA MET A 564 -7.47 2.70 -19.78
C MET A 564 -7.29 3.92 -18.86
N ALA A 565 -6.38 4.81 -19.23
CA ALA A 565 -6.13 6.05 -18.52
C ALA A 565 -7.44 6.84 -18.26
N ALA A 566 -7.49 7.53 -17.12
CA ALA A 566 -8.64 8.34 -16.75
C ALA A 566 -8.82 9.50 -17.75
N PRO A 567 -10.01 9.65 -18.38
CA PRO A 567 -10.25 10.68 -19.39
C PRO A 567 -10.17 12.09 -18.79
N GLY A 568 -9.72 13.04 -19.59
CA GLY A 568 -9.62 14.45 -19.19
C GLY A 568 -8.45 14.79 -18.27
N HIS A 569 -7.52 13.84 -18.08
CA HIS A 569 -6.34 14.02 -17.22
C HIS A 569 -5.05 14.21 -18.01
N GLU A 570 -5.15 14.55 -19.30
CA GLU A 570 -4.03 14.77 -20.20
C GLU A 570 -3.44 16.18 -20.01
N VAL A 571 -2.12 16.28 -20.14
CA VAL A 571 -1.40 17.54 -20.32
C VAL A 571 -1.50 18.02 -21.77
N ASN A 572 -1.53 17.07 -22.69
CA ASN A 572 -1.48 17.28 -24.14
C ASN A 572 -0.21 18.07 -24.56
N PRO A 573 1.01 17.58 -24.24
CA PRO A 573 2.24 18.36 -24.36
C PRO A 573 2.56 18.80 -25.80
N ARG A 574 2.01 18.09 -26.80
CA ARG A 574 2.19 18.41 -28.23
C ARG A 574 1.08 19.32 -28.81
N ALA A 575 0.08 19.66 -28.02
CA ALA A 575 -0.93 20.62 -28.44
C ALA A 575 -0.40 22.05 -28.32
N LYS A 576 -0.79 22.94 -29.26
CA LYS A 576 -0.51 24.37 -29.10
C LYS A 576 -1.26 24.90 -27.89
N ILE A 577 -0.58 25.75 -27.12
CA ILE A 577 -1.21 26.35 -25.97
C ILE A 577 -2.25 27.40 -26.38
N ASP A 578 -3.44 27.28 -25.82
CA ASP A 578 -4.48 28.30 -25.94
C ASP A 578 -4.25 29.48 -24.99
N GLU A 579 -4.90 30.62 -25.23
CA GLU A 579 -4.68 31.84 -24.46
C GLU A 579 -5.10 31.72 -22.99
N ALA A 580 -6.18 31.02 -22.70
CA ALA A 580 -6.68 30.83 -21.33
C ALA A 580 -5.73 29.97 -20.50
N THR A 581 -5.30 28.82 -21.06
CA THR A 581 -4.31 27.94 -20.43
C THR A 581 -2.98 28.65 -20.22
N LEU A 582 -2.51 29.42 -21.21
CA LEU A 582 -1.27 30.21 -21.09
C LEU A 582 -1.38 31.24 -19.98
N ALA A 583 -2.46 32.01 -19.93
CA ALA A 583 -2.69 33.02 -18.90
C ALA A 583 -2.67 32.38 -17.49
N LYS A 584 -3.33 31.25 -17.33
CA LYS A 584 -3.35 30.50 -16.07
C LYS A 584 -1.96 30.04 -15.65
N TRP A 585 -1.18 29.43 -16.55
CA TRP A 585 0.15 28.91 -16.22
C TRP A 585 1.16 30.04 -15.94
N VAL A 586 1.04 31.17 -16.65
CA VAL A 586 1.83 32.37 -16.39
C VAL A 586 1.49 32.94 -14.99
N ALA A 587 0.20 33.02 -14.63
CA ALA A 587 -0.20 33.49 -13.31
C ALA A 587 0.34 32.58 -12.18
N ILE A 588 0.29 31.27 -12.34
CA ILE A 588 0.90 30.30 -11.40
C ILE A 588 2.43 30.55 -11.30
N ALA A 589 3.12 30.68 -12.43
CA ALA A 589 4.55 30.92 -12.43
C ALA A 589 4.92 32.22 -11.70
N GLN A 590 4.18 33.30 -11.95
CA GLN A 590 4.37 34.59 -11.27
C GLN A 590 4.13 34.51 -9.77
N ALA A 591 3.04 33.84 -9.34
CA ALA A 591 2.73 33.62 -7.92
C ALA A 591 3.85 32.85 -7.19
N GLU A 592 4.54 31.96 -7.90
CA GLU A 592 5.69 31.18 -7.42
C GLU A 592 7.04 31.89 -7.56
N GLY A 593 7.03 33.20 -7.92
CA GLY A 593 8.22 34.03 -8.03
C GLY A 593 9.07 33.78 -9.30
N ILE A 594 8.49 33.13 -10.33
CA ILE A 594 9.19 32.92 -11.60
C ILE A 594 9.16 34.21 -12.43
N ASP A 595 10.33 34.70 -12.83
CA ASP A 595 10.45 35.80 -13.79
C ASP A 595 10.11 35.28 -15.21
N VAL A 596 8.84 35.40 -15.57
CA VAL A 596 8.30 34.91 -16.86
C VAL A 596 9.01 35.51 -18.07
N LYS A 597 9.59 36.73 -17.96
CA LYS A 597 10.35 37.34 -19.06
C LYS A 597 11.57 36.51 -19.45
N LYS A 598 12.20 35.83 -18.50
CA LYS A 598 13.34 34.94 -18.75
C LYS A 598 12.97 33.67 -19.51
N ALA A 599 11.69 33.28 -19.51
CA ALA A 599 11.20 32.14 -20.31
C ALA A 599 11.07 32.48 -21.81
N GLY A 600 11.18 33.76 -22.19
CA GLY A 600 11.07 34.24 -23.56
C GLY A 600 9.62 34.28 -24.07
N ARG A 601 9.46 34.23 -25.39
CA ARG A 601 8.12 34.23 -26.01
C ARG A 601 7.45 32.87 -25.79
N LEU A 602 6.27 32.86 -25.15
CA LEU A 602 5.50 31.65 -24.83
C LEU A 602 4.28 31.44 -25.76
N LYS A 603 3.68 32.54 -26.27
CA LYS A 603 2.51 32.49 -27.16
C LYS A 603 2.84 31.72 -28.45
N GLY A 604 2.02 30.74 -28.79
CA GLY A 604 2.14 29.93 -30.00
C GLY A 604 3.05 28.70 -29.86
N LEU A 605 3.64 28.48 -28.68
CA LEU A 605 4.41 27.26 -28.36
C LEU A 605 3.47 26.08 -28.05
N MET A 606 4.03 24.88 -28.02
CA MET A 606 3.37 23.69 -27.52
C MET A 606 3.26 23.76 -25.98
N ARG A 607 2.23 23.12 -25.42
CA ARG A 607 2.02 23.09 -23.96
C ARG A 607 3.22 22.57 -23.19
N GLY A 608 3.85 21.49 -23.68
CA GLY A 608 5.08 20.94 -23.07
C GLY A 608 6.23 21.95 -23.03
N GLU A 609 6.47 22.67 -24.15
CA GLU A 609 7.53 23.68 -24.22
C GLU A 609 7.29 24.84 -23.23
N VAL A 610 6.04 25.26 -23.06
CA VAL A 610 5.69 26.32 -22.11
C VAL A 610 5.98 25.88 -20.68
N LEU A 611 5.56 24.66 -20.28
CA LEU A 611 5.85 24.13 -18.94
C LEU A 611 7.35 24.03 -18.67
N GLU A 612 8.11 23.47 -19.62
CA GLU A 612 9.57 23.33 -19.50
C GLU A 612 10.25 24.70 -19.37
N ARG A 613 9.95 25.65 -20.24
CA ARG A 613 10.57 26.98 -20.20
C ARG A 613 10.30 27.70 -18.88
N LEU A 614 9.05 27.67 -18.39
CA LEU A 614 8.70 28.30 -17.11
C LEU A 614 9.40 27.58 -15.95
N TYR A 615 9.40 26.23 -15.94
CA TYR A 615 10.02 25.44 -14.90
C TYR A 615 11.53 25.67 -14.80
N TRP A 616 12.23 25.68 -15.95
CA TRP A 616 13.69 25.84 -15.98
C TRP A 616 14.18 27.26 -15.64
N VAL A 617 13.30 28.26 -15.63
CA VAL A 617 13.63 29.57 -15.03
C VAL A 617 13.84 29.46 -13.53
N LYS A 618 13.00 28.64 -12.83
CA LYS A 618 13.10 28.43 -11.38
C LYS A 618 14.19 27.40 -11.03
N TYR A 619 14.32 26.36 -11.84
CA TYR A 619 15.23 25.23 -11.64
C TYR A 619 16.16 25.07 -12.86
N PRO A 620 17.19 25.90 -13.01
CA PRO A 620 18.07 25.82 -14.17
C PRO A 620 18.62 24.41 -14.38
N GLU A 621 18.59 23.91 -15.63
CA GLU A 621 19.23 22.64 -15.96
C GLU A 621 20.68 22.62 -15.48
N PRO A 622 21.14 21.54 -14.85
CA PRO A 622 22.53 21.39 -14.53
C PRO A 622 23.33 21.47 -15.87
N LYS A 623 24.23 22.44 -15.95
CA LYS A 623 25.12 22.59 -17.15
C LYS A 623 25.74 21.22 -17.40
N LYS A 624 25.45 20.62 -18.56
CA LYS A 624 26.16 19.42 -18.99
C LYS A 624 27.64 19.74 -18.93
N LYS A 625 28.39 19.10 -18.04
CA LYS A 625 29.84 19.15 -18.09
C LYS A 625 30.23 18.65 -19.49
N LYS A 626 30.82 19.56 -20.29
CA LYS A 626 31.39 19.24 -21.61
C LYS A 626 32.52 18.23 -21.45
#